data_52f9ba76b22e17c0509953a65713d2fd
#
_entry.id   52f9ba76b22e17c0509953a65713d2fd
#
_cell.length_a   1.000
_cell.length_b   1.000
_cell.length_c   1.000
_cell.angle_alpha   90.00
_cell.angle_beta   90.00
_cell.angle_gamma   90.00
#
_symmetry.space_group_name_H-M   'P 1'
#
loop_
_entity.id
_entity.type
_entity.pdbx_description
1 polymer ?
#
loop_
_entity_poly.entity_id
_entity_poly.type
_entity_poly.pdbx_seq_one_letter_code
_entity_poly.pdbx_strand_id
1 'polypeptide(L)'
;MELRGDKVEIRYLVTGGAEGFPSIFCQCDACRKVRTLLGKNVKMRSCTLVDQVMIDLSPDIFSQCINNHVDLSEVNHVVFTHSHSDHLNTTEICFRLRELASVIRKKDKKVMEIYGNDAVQNGIMEMVAKDPHVDLTRMKFHRIRKFEPFQAGNLKFIPLKAYHKLDEEALIFVIEDGRSTMLYANDTGA
;
A
#
# COMPACT_ATOMS: atom_id res chain seq x y z
N MET A 1 -5.89 36.39 9.27
CA MET A 1 -6.51 35.10 8.90
C MET A 1 -5.39 34.22 8.40
N GLU A 2 -4.68 33.53 9.32
CA GLU A 2 -3.65 32.58 8.96
C GLU A 2 -4.33 31.38 8.29
N LEU A 3 -4.10 31.21 6.99
CA LEU A 3 -4.41 29.96 6.32
C LEU A 3 -3.46 28.91 6.89
N ARG A 4 -3.90 28.16 7.90
CA ARG A 4 -3.29 26.87 8.22
C ARG A 4 -3.54 25.97 7.03
N GLY A 5 -2.64 26.03 6.07
CA GLY A 5 -2.60 25.04 5.02
C GLY A 5 -2.17 23.72 5.67
N ASP A 6 -3.04 22.72 5.60
CA ASP A 6 -2.74 21.40 6.14
C ASP A 6 -1.47 20.89 5.45
N LYS A 7 -0.48 20.50 6.26
CA LYS A 7 0.75 19.87 5.78
C LYS A 7 0.42 18.44 5.39
N VAL A 8 0.99 17.93 4.29
CA VAL A 8 0.93 16.50 3.97
C VAL A 8 1.51 15.70 5.12
N GLU A 9 0.74 14.75 5.62
CA GLU A 9 1.18 13.81 6.63
C GLU A 9 1.69 12.53 5.97
N ILE A 10 2.95 12.17 6.23
CA ILE A 10 3.55 10.92 5.76
C ILE A 10 3.74 10.01 6.96
N ARG A 11 3.08 8.86 6.94
CA ARG A 11 3.17 7.85 8.00
C ARG A 11 3.75 6.56 7.41
N TYR A 12 5.02 6.33 7.65
CA TYR A 12 5.62 5.02 7.39
C TYR A 12 5.10 4.04 8.44
N LEU A 13 4.20 3.14 8.06
CA LEU A 13 3.67 2.17 9.01
C LEU A 13 4.76 1.19 9.41
N VAL A 14 5.53 0.70 8.46
CA VAL A 14 6.83 0.02 8.64
C VAL A 14 7.60 0.05 7.31
N THR A 15 8.92 -0.28 7.34
CA THR A 15 9.84 -0.18 6.21
C THR A 15 10.74 -1.41 6.06
N GLY A 16 10.25 -2.61 6.38
CA GLY A 16 10.99 -3.86 6.19
C GLY A 16 10.82 -4.41 4.77
N GLY A 17 11.77 -5.22 4.32
CA GLY A 17 11.66 -5.97 3.06
C GLY A 17 10.77 -7.21 3.19
N ALA A 18 10.69 -8.02 2.12
CA ALA A 18 9.77 -9.14 1.96
C ALA A 18 9.79 -10.17 3.10
N GLU A 19 10.95 -10.48 3.66
CA GLU A 19 11.08 -11.45 4.76
C GLU A 19 10.71 -10.86 6.11
N GLY A 20 10.60 -9.54 6.26
CA GLY A 20 10.57 -8.85 7.53
C GLY A 20 11.89 -8.98 8.31
N PHE A 21 11.95 -8.35 9.49
CA PHE A 21 13.10 -8.53 10.38
C PHE A 21 12.65 -8.62 11.84
N PRO A 22 12.94 -9.70 12.57
CA PRO A 22 13.76 -10.85 12.16
C PRO A 22 13.02 -11.73 11.15
N SER A 23 13.69 -12.22 10.11
CA SER A 23 13.11 -13.16 9.16
C SER A 23 12.72 -14.46 9.87
N ILE A 24 11.52 -14.98 9.57
CA ILE A 24 10.87 -16.05 10.36
C ILE A 24 11.74 -17.30 10.47
N PHE A 25 12.36 -17.73 9.39
CA PHE A 25 13.18 -18.95 9.35
C PHE A 25 14.67 -18.70 9.54
N CYS A 26 15.12 -17.45 9.72
CA CYS A 26 16.53 -17.10 9.82
C CYS A 26 17.09 -17.39 11.22
N GLN A 27 18.26 -18.04 11.27
CA GLN A 27 18.96 -18.39 12.52
C GLN A 27 20.23 -17.57 12.74
N CYS A 28 20.49 -16.53 11.94
CA CYS A 28 21.66 -15.67 12.15
C CYS A 28 21.58 -14.92 13.49
N ASP A 29 22.75 -14.47 13.98
CA ASP A 29 22.84 -13.83 15.29
C ASP A 29 21.99 -12.56 15.40
N ALA A 30 21.89 -11.77 14.31
CA ALA A 30 21.05 -10.59 14.26
C ALA A 30 19.56 -10.94 14.46
N CYS A 31 19.03 -11.91 13.71
CA CYS A 31 17.66 -12.36 13.85
C CYS A 31 17.37 -12.98 15.22
N ARG A 32 18.30 -13.81 15.74
CA ARG A 32 18.18 -14.36 17.11
C ARG A 32 18.12 -13.26 18.15
N LYS A 33 19.01 -12.28 18.06
CA LYS A 33 19.05 -11.14 18.99
C LYS A 33 17.75 -10.32 18.93
N VAL A 34 17.24 -10.02 17.74
CA VAL A 34 16.02 -9.22 17.60
C VAL A 34 14.79 -9.94 18.14
N ARG A 35 14.72 -11.29 18.02
CA ARG A 35 13.61 -12.06 18.64
C ARG A 35 13.56 -11.95 20.16
N THR A 36 14.67 -11.65 20.82
CA THR A 36 14.71 -11.39 22.27
C THR A 36 14.45 -9.94 22.63
N LEU A 37 14.85 -8.98 21.76
CA LEU A 37 14.71 -7.55 22.03
C LEU A 37 13.31 -7.03 21.72
N LEU A 38 12.69 -7.51 20.63
CA LEU A 38 11.38 -7.10 20.13
C LEU A 38 11.23 -5.56 19.91
N GLY A 39 10.01 -5.06 19.98
CA GLY A 39 9.68 -3.63 19.87
C GLY A 39 10.17 -2.99 18.58
N LYS A 40 10.81 -1.82 18.66
CA LYS A 40 11.30 -1.04 17.50
C LYS A 40 12.32 -1.76 16.61
N ASN A 41 12.90 -2.86 17.10
CA ASN A 41 13.86 -3.66 16.34
C ASN A 41 13.17 -4.58 15.32
N VAL A 42 11.87 -4.87 15.51
CA VAL A 42 11.09 -5.66 14.57
C VAL A 42 10.67 -4.76 13.41
N LYS A 43 10.90 -5.24 12.18
CA LYS A 43 10.47 -4.58 10.95
C LYS A 43 9.52 -5.49 10.19
N MET A 44 8.26 -5.09 10.11
CA MET A 44 7.27 -5.70 9.24
C MET A 44 7.47 -5.21 7.80
N ARG A 45 6.78 -5.80 6.84
CA ARG A 45 6.87 -5.46 5.41
C ARG A 45 6.40 -4.04 5.14
N SER A 46 6.94 -3.44 4.10
CA SER A 46 6.75 -2.01 3.83
C SER A 46 5.30 -1.65 3.52
N CYS A 47 4.84 -0.55 4.09
CA CYS A 47 3.54 0.05 3.81
C CYS A 47 3.54 1.50 4.31
N THR A 48 3.00 2.42 3.50
CA THR A 48 3.04 3.85 3.81
C THR A 48 1.68 4.49 3.56
N LEU A 49 1.26 5.37 4.47
CA LEU A 49 0.09 6.22 4.29
C LEU A 49 0.56 7.66 4.06
N VAL A 50 0.11 8.27 2.97
CA VAL A 50 0.33 9.69 2.66
C VAL A 50 -1.03 10.37 2.65
N ASP A 51 -1.32 11.19 3.65
CA ASP A 51 -2.67 11.69 3.94
C ASP A 51 -3.70 10.54 4.00
N GLN A 52 -4.57 10.42 3.00
CA GLN A 52 -5.57 9.35 2.88
C GLN A 52 -5.29 8.40 1.71
N VAL A 53 -4.06 8.42 1.18
CA VAL A 53 -3.63 7.51 0.11
C VAL A 53 -2.66 6.48 0.68
N MET A 54 -3.05 5.22 0.61
CA MET A 54 -2.19 4.10 0.98
C MET A 54 -1.26 3.76 -0.17
N ILE A 55 0.03 3.62 0.09
CA ILE A 55 1.00 3.09 -0.87
C ILE A 55 1.40 1.70 -0.43
N ASP A 56 1.07 0.72 -1.26
CA ASP A 56 1.15 -0.71 -1.01
C ASP A 56 0.26 -1.19 0.14
N LEU A 57 -0.09 -2.46 0.14
CA LEU A 57 -0.93 -3.10 1.14
C LEU A 57 -0.28 -4.43 1.54
N SER A 58 0.58 -4.39 2.55
CA SER A 58 1.36 -5.54 2.97
C SER A 58 0.50 -6.61 3.68
N PRO A 59 0.94 -7.87 3.73
CA PRO A 59 0.26 -8.90 4.51
C PRO A 59 0.27 -8.65 6.03
N ASP A 60 1.11 -7.73 6.51
CA ASP A 60 1.18 -7.34 7.92
C ASP A 60 0.23 -6.19 8.28
N ILE A 61 -0.60 -5.73 7.33
CA ILE A 61 -1.40 -4.50 7.46
C ILE A 61 -2.29 -4.49 8.69
N PHE A 62 -2.86 -5.63 9.10
CA PHE A 62 -3.65 -5.72 10.32
C PHE A 62 -2.84 -5.28 11.54
N SER A 63 -1.66 -5.88 11.75
CA SER A 63 -0.77 -5.52 12.85
C SER A 63 -0.23 -4.09 12.74
N GLN A 64 0.05 -3.65 11.52
CA GLN A 64 0.51 -2.28 11.26
C GLN A 64 -0.55 -1.25 11.65
N CYS A 65 -1.82 -1.48 11.30
CA CYS A 65 -2.92 -0.59 11.68
C CYS A 65 -3.11 -0.51 13.20
N ILE A 66 -3.12 -1.65 13.88
CA ILE A 66 -3.27 -1.70 15.34
C ILE A 66 -2.10 -0.99 16.03
N ASN A 67 -0.86 -1.28 15.64
CA ASN A 67 0.34 -0.71 16.27
C ASN A 67 0.51 0.80 16.02
N ASN A 68 0.02 1.29 14.88
CA ASN A 68 0.14 2.70 14.49
C ASN A 68 -1.15 3.51 14.69
N HIS A 69 -2.21 2.90 15.25
CA HIS A 69 -3.52 3.54 15.45
C HIS A 69 -4.09 4.12 14.13
N VAL A 70 -4.04 3.34 13.05
CA VAL A 70 -4.54 3.73 11.72
C VAL A 70 -5.90 3.07 11.48
N ASP A 71 -6.87 3.87 11.09
CA ASP A 71 -8.19 3.40 10.64
C ASP A 71 -8.25 3.43 9.10
N LEU A 72 -8.15 2.24 8.48
CA LEU A 72 -8.26 2.11 7.03
C LEU A 72 -9.69 2.22 6.50
N SER A 73 -10.72 2.26 7.36
CA SER A 73 -12.10 2.45 6.89
C SER A 73 -12.32 3.82 6.23
N GLU A 74 -11.45 4.79 6.54
CA GLU A 74 -11.44 6.12 5.93
C GLU A 74 -10.56 6.22 4.67
N VAL A 75 -9.77 5.18 4.36
CA VAL A 75 -8.88 5.14 3.20
C VAL A 75 -9.63 4.56 1.99
N ASN A 76 -9.67 5.32 0.90
CA ASN A 76 -10.30 4.90 -0.35
C ASN A 76 -9.33 4.75 -1.50
N HIS A 77 -8.15 5.32 -1.42
CA HIS A 77 -7.17 5.31 -2.49
C HIS A 77 -6.00 4.41 -2.10
N VAL A 78 -5.71 3.40 -2.91
CA VAL A 78 -4.57 2.51 -2.74
C VAL A 78 -3.75 2.48 -4.01
N VAL A 79 -2.50 2.87 -3.93
CA VAL A 79 -1.54 2.91 -5.04
C VAL A 79 -0.53 1.80 -4.85
N PHE A 80 -0.36 0.94 -5.84
CA PHE A 80 0.60 -0.16 -5.78
C PHE A 80 1.85 0.13 -6.59
N THR A 81 3.01 -0.16 -6.01
CA THR A 81 4.30 -0.08 -6.67
C THR A 81 4.51 -1.24 -7.63
N HIS A 82 4.15 -2.45 -7.24
CA HIS A 82 4.29 -3.67 -8.02
C HIS A 82 3.52 -4.85 -7.39
N SER A 83 3.57 -6.03 -7.99
CA SER A 83 2.73 -7.18 -7.63
C SER A 83 3.38 -8.21 -6.70
N HIS A 84 4.54 -7.95 -6.08
CA HIS A 84 5.07 -8.87 -5.08
C HIS A 84 4.13 -9.01 -3.89
N SER A 85 4.08 -10.20 -3.29
CA SER A 85 3.13 -10.54 -2.23
C SER A 85 3.32 -9.76 -0.92
N ASP A 86 4.47 -9.18 -0.71
CA ASP A 86 4.75 -8.30 0.44
C ASP A 86 4.23 -6.87 0.23
N HIS A 87 3.87 -6.50 -1.00
CA HIS A 87 3.25 -5.23 -1.37
C HIS A 87 1.78 -5.37 -1.74
N LEU A 88 1.39 -6.48 -2.40
CA LEU A 88 0.02 -6.71 -2.87
C LEU A 88 -0.70 -7.79 -2.04
N ASN A 89 -1.38 -7.38 -0.97
CA ASN A 89 -2.24 -8.28 -0.19
C ASN A 89 -3.67 -8.28 -0.74
N THR A 90 -3.95 -9.17 -1.67
CA THR A 90 -5.26 -9.30 -2.30
C THR A 90 -6.35 -9.80 -1.36
N THR A 91 -6.00 -10.49 -0.27
CA THR A 91 -6.95 -10.99 0.73
C THR A 91 -7.67 -9.84 1.44
N GLU A 92 -6.93 -8.82 1.88
CA GLU A 92 -7.53 -7.65 2.54
C GLU A 92 -8.36 -6.81 1.56
N ILE A 93 -7.97 -6.77 0.28
CA ILE A 93 -8.80 -6.15 -0.76
C ILE A 93 -10.14 -6.89 -0.85
N CYS A 94 -10.15 -8.22 -0.92
CA CYS A 94 -11.39 -9.00 -0.94
C CYS A 94 -12.25 -8.75 0.30
N PHE A 95 -11.68 -8.68 1.50
CA PHE A 95 -12.43 -8.35 2.72
C PHE A 95 -13.06 -6.95 2.65
N ARG A 96 -12.34 -5.96 2.09
CA ARG A 96 -12.88 -4.62 1.87
C ARG A 96 -14.05 -4.60 0.89
N LEU A 97 -14.05 -5.49 -0.09
CA LEU A 97 -15.10 -5.59 -1.11
C LEU A 97 -16.30 -6.43 -0.69
N ARG A 98 -16.20 -7.25 0.37
CA ARG A 98 -17.33 -8.01 0.92
C ARG A 98 -18.17 -7.15 1.86
N GLU A 99 -19.48 -7.10 1.66
CA GLU A 99 -20.38 -6.30 2.49
C GLU A 99 -20.42 -6.77 3.95
N LEU A 100 -20.43 -8.08 4.17
CA LEU A 100 -20.48 -8.67 5.52
C LEU A 100 -19.17 -8.52 6.28
N ALA A 101 -18.02 -8.48 5.59
CA ALA A 101 -16.72 -8.33 6.21
C ALA A 101 -16.35 -6.85 6.44
N SER A 102 -16.89 -5.93 5.62
CA SER A 102 -16.53 -4.51 5.65
C SER A 102 -17.77 -3.64 5.50
N VAL A 103 -18.34 -3.22 6.63
CA VAL A 103 -19.50 -2.32 6.66
C VAL A 103 -19.05 -0.87 6.50
N ILE A 104 -19.21 -0.32 5.30
CA ILE A 104 -18.89 1.08 5.00
C ILE A 104 -20.17 1.89 5.01
N ARG A 105 -20.31 2.77 6.01
CA ARG A 105 -21.53 3.57 6.25
C ARG A 105 -21.57 4.83 5.40
N LYS A 106 -20.44 5.50 5.17
CA LYS A 106 -20.34 6.70 4.36
C LYS A 106 -20.44 6.34 2.88
N LYS A 107 -21.39 6.96 2.16
CA LYS A 107 -21.67 6.63 0.76
C LYS A 107 -20.48 6.93 -0.16
N ASP A 108 -19.79 8.02 0.08
CA ASP A 108 -18.60 8.46 -0.64
C ASP A 108 -17.36 7.57 -0.41
N LYS A 109 -17.38 6.74 0.65
CA LYS A 109 -16.31 5.80 1.01
C LYS A 109 -16.58 4.37 0.55
N LYS A 110 -17.66 4.10 -0.18
CA LYS A 110 -18.00 2.74 -0.60
C LYS A 110 -17.09 2.18 -1.69
N VAL A 111 -16.66 3.04 -2.61
CA VAL A 111 -15.80 2.64 -3.73
C VAL A 111 -14.34 2.80 -3.35
N MET A 112 -13.57 1.73 -3.49
CA MET A 112 -12.13 1.72 -3.33
C MET A 112 -11.47 1.98 -4.68
N GLU A 113 -10.74 3.07 -4.80
CA GLU A 113 -9.98 3.45 -5.98
C GLU A 113 -8.59 2.81 -5.90
N ILE A 114 -8.30 1.86 -6.77
CA ILE A 114 -7.03 1.12 -6.80
C ILE A 114 -6.23 1.53 -8.03
N TYR A 115 -4.96 1.85 -7.81
CA TYR A 115 -4.03 2.27 -8.85
C TYR A 115 -2.89 1.28 -8.94
N GLY A 116 -2.63 0.70 -10.11
CA GLY A 116 -1.58 -0.28 -10.29
C GLY A 116 -1.29 -0.58 -11.77
N ASN A 117 -0.22 -1.32 -12.01
CA ASN A 117 0.11 -1.83 -13.34
C ASN A 117 -0.75 -3.06 -13.70
N ASP A 118 -0.51 -3.66 -14.87
CA ASP A 118 -1.27 -4.82 -15.36
C ASP A 118 -1.10 -6.05 -14.45
N ALA A 119 0.08 -6.27 -13.87
CA ALA A 119 0.34 -7.41 -13.00
C ALA A 119 -0.43 -7.28 -11.66
N VAL A 120 -0.51 -6.09 -11.10
CA VAL A 120 -1.33 -5.78 -9.93
C VAL A 120 -2.81 -6.05 -10.23
N GLN A 121 -3.31 -5.57 -11.37
CA GLN A 121 -4.70 -5.83 -11.78
C GLN A 121 -4.99 -7.32 -11.89
N ASN A 122 -4.12 -8.06 -12.56
CA ASN A 122 -4.27 -9.51 -12.74
C ASN A 122 -4.29 -10.24 -11.40
N GLY A 123 -3.38 -9.93 -10.48
CA GLY A 123 -3.34 -10.53 -9.15
C GLY A 123 -4.62 -10.29 -8.35
N ILE A 124 -5.20 -9.09 -8.42
CA ILE A 124 -6.48 -8.77 -7.78
C ILE A 124 -7.61 -9.58 -8.44
N MET A 125 -7.69 -9.57 -9.77
CA MET A 125 -8.77 -10.25 -10.50
C MET A 125 -8.74 -11.77 -10.34
N GLU A 126 -7.56 -12.39 -10.26
CA GLU A 126 -7.41 -13.81 -9.95
C GLU A 126 -7.96 -14.18 -8.57
N MET A 127 -7.76 -13.33 -7.57
CA MET A 127 -8.30 -13.56 -6.23
C MET A 127 -9.81 -13.33 -6.19
N VAL A 128 -10.29 -12.27 -6.81
CA VAL A 128 -11.72 -11.93 -6.92
C VAL A 128 -12.49 -13.04 -7.62
N ALA A 129 -11.95 -13.64 -8.68
CA ALA A 129 -12.60 -14.73 -9.40
C ALA A 129 -12.82 -16.00 -8.56
N LYS A 130 -12.06 -16.15 -7.47
CA LYS A 130 -12.19 -17.29 -6.53
C LYS A 130 -13.16 -17.01 -5.39
N ASP A 131 -13.68 -15.80 -5.28
CA ASP A 131 -14.49 -15.35 -4.16
C ASP A 131 -15.86 -14.82 -4.60
N PRO A 132 -16.92 -15.64 -4.51
CA PRO A 132 -18.26 -15.29 -4.96
C PRO A 132 -18.94 -14.20 -4.11
N HIS A 133 -18.35 -13.81 -2.98
CA HIS A 133 -18.92 -12.83 -2.06
C HIS A 133 -18.37 -11.41 -2.30
N VAL A 134 -17.47 -11.24 -3.25
CA VAL A 134 -16.90 -9.93 -3.60
C VAL A 134 -17.88 -9.14 -4.44
N ASP A 135 -18.15 -7.92 -4.03
CA ASP A 135 -18.94 -6.93 -4.79
C ASP A 135 -17.99 -5.99 -5.56
N LEU A 136 -17.83 -6.24 -6.85
CA LEU A 136 -16.96 -5.44 -7.72
C LEU A 136 -17.45 -3.99 -7.90
N THR A 137 -18.70 -3.68 -7.61
CA THR A 137 -19.19 -2.28 -7.66
C THR A 137 -18.56 -1.41 -6.57
N ARG A 138 -17.91 -2.03 -5.59
CA ARG A 138 -17.18 -1.38 -4.49
C ARG A 138 -15.72 -1.09 -4.82
N MET A 139 -15.27 -1.39 -6.02
CA MET A 139 -13.89 -1.17 -6.49
C MET A 139 -13.89 -0.50 -7.86
N LYS A 140 -12.92 0.39 -8.07
CA LYS A 140 -12.57 0.90 -9.38
C LYS A 140 -11.06 0.81 -9.56
N PHE A 141 -10.63 0.14 -10.62
CA PHE A 141 -9.22 -0.01 -10.94
C PHE A 141 -8.77 1.04 -11.96
N HIS A 142 -7.66 1.69 -11.66
CA HIS A 142 -6.98 2.65 -12.52
C HIS A 142 -5.64 2.06 -12.93
N ARG A 143 -5.50 1.75 -14.22
CA ARG A 143 -4.20 1.33 -14.76
C ARG A 143 -3.27 2.52 -14.82
N ILE A 144 -2.10 2.39 -14.22
CA ILE A 144 -1.04 3.40 -14.23
C ILE A 144 0.18 2.89 -15.00
N ARG A 145 0.91 3.83 -15.61
CA ARG A 145 2.12 3.55 -16.40
C ARG A 145 3.21 4.56 -16.06
N LYS A 146 4.45 4.14 -16.20
CA LYS A 146 5.59 5.06 -16.00
C LYS A 146 5.44 6.32 -16.86
N PHE A 147 5.80 7.46 -16.28
CA PHE A 147 5.78 8.79 -16.88
C PHE A 147 4.40 9.34 -17.24
N GLU A 148 3.31 8.65 -16.87
CA GLU A 148 1.94 9.14 -17.02
C GLU A 148 1.41 9.62 -15.67
N PRO A 149 1.38 10.94 -15.39
CA PRO A 149 0.90 11.45 -14.11
C PRO A 149 -0.59 11.15 -13.88
N PHE A 150 -0.96 10.88 -12.63
CA PHE A 150 -2.35 10.67 -12.22
C PHE A 150 -2.65 11.33 -10.87
N GLN A 151 -3.94 11.44 -10.53
CA GLN A 151 -4.41 11.92 -9.23
C GLN A 151 -4.95 10.76 -8.39
N ALA A 152 -4.54 10.70 -7.13
CA ALA A 152 -5.14 9.84 -6.12
C ALA A 152 -5.45 10.70 -4.87
N GLY A 153 -6.72 10.86 -4.57
CA GLY A 153 -7.16 11.83 -3.56
C GLY A 153 -6.76 13.26 -3.93
N ASN A 154 -6.10 13.94 -3.01
CA ASN A 154 -5.56 15.29 -3.19
C ASN A 154 -4.11 15.33 -3.71
N LEU A 155 -3.51 14.16 -3.95
CA LEU A 155 -2.11 14.02 -4.32
C LEU A 155 -1.96 13.71 -5.81
N LYS A 156 -0.96 14.35 -6.44
CA LYS A 156 -0.53 14.02 -7.79
C LYS A 156 0.66 13.07 -7.74
N PHE A 157 0.56 11.98 -8.46
CA PHE A 157 1.59 10.96 -8.60
C PHE A 157 2.21 11.01 -10.00
N ILE A 158 3.52 10.94 -10.07
CA ILE A 158 4.28 10.79 -11.32
C ILE A 158 5.03 9.46 -11.20
N PRO A 159 4.56 8.39 -11.87
CA PRO A 159 5.21 7.09 -11.82
C PRO A 159 6.54 7.13 -12.58
N LEU A 160 7.58 6.60 -11.97
CA LEU A 160 8.88 6.37 -12.57
C LEU A 160 9.16 4.86 -12.56
N LYS A 161 9.96 4.38 -13.52
CA LYS A 161 10.34 2.97 -13.55
C LYS A 161 11.28 2.65 -12.39
N ALA A 162 10.91 1.64 -11.59
CA ALA A 162 11.83 1.00 -10.64
C ALA A 162 12.71 -0.04 -11.35
N TYR A 163 13.94 -0.19 -10.89
CA TYR A 163 14.79 -1.31 -11.29
C TYR A 163 14.68 -2.40 -10.22
N HIS A 164 13.67 -3.27 -10.36
CA HIS A 164 13.35 -4.29 -9.36
C HIS A 164 12.82 -5.56 -10.04
N LYS A 165 11.51 -5.73 -10.18
CA LYS A 165 10.89 -6.92 -10.78
C LYS A 165 10.98 -6.87 -12.30
N LEU A 166 11.72 -7.81 -12.92
CA LEU A 166 12.04 -7.75 -14.36
C LEU A 166 10.90 -8.18 -15.28
N ASP A 167 9.94 -8.95 -14.77
CA ASP A 167 8.80 -9.50 -15.50
C ASP A 167 7.56 -8.58 -15.46
N GLU A 168 7.65 -7.43 -14.77
CA GLU A 168 6.62 -6.39 -14.78
C GLU A 168 7.22 -4.98 -14.75
N GLU A 169 6.40 -3.97 -15.00
CA GLU A 169 6.79 -2.58 -14.80
C GLU A 169 6.60 -2.18 -13.34
N ALA A 170 7.58 -2.48 -12.49
CA ALA A 170 7.61 -1.99 -11.12
C ALA A 170 7.83 -0.47 -11.09
N LEU A 171 7.18 0.24 -10.16
CA LEU A 171 7.10 1.69 -10.10
C LEU A 171 7.61 2.26 -8.79
N ILE A 172 8.24 3.42 -8.88
CA ILE A 172 8.45 4.38 -7.79
C ILE A 172 7.70 5.66 -8.15
N PHE A 173 7.47 6.55 -7.19
CA PHE A 173 6.61 7.71 -7.41
C PHE A 173 7.25 9.01 -6.98
N VAL A 174 7.18 10.03 -7.83
CA VAL A 174 7.22 11.42 -7.37
C VAL A 174 5.81 11.81 -6.98
N ILE A 175 5.63 12.33 -5.77
CA ILE A 175 4.33 12.68 -5.19
C ILE A 175 4.33 14.18 -4.88
N GLU A 176 3.31 14.87 -5.36
CA GLU A 176 3.14 16.31 -5.21
C GLU A 176 1.79 16.64 -4.54
N ASP A 177 1.81 17.57 -3.59
CA ASP A 177 0.61 18.11 -2.92
C ASP A 177 0.26 19.55 -3.35
N GLY A 178 0.97 20.06 -4.36
CA GLY A 178 0.89 21.45 -4.82
C GLY A 178 1.79 22.42 -4.05
N ARG A 179 2.48 22.00 -2.99
CA ARG A 179 3.43 22.79 -2.20
C ARG A 179 4.78 22.11 -2.04
N SER A 180 4.74 20.81 -1.86
CA SER A 180 5.91 19.97 -1.63
C SER A 180 5.98 18.84 -2.64
N THR A 181 7.18 18.35 -2.87
CA THR A 181 7.46 17.22 -3.74
C THR A 181 8.26 16.18 -2.96
N MET A 182 7.84 14.93 -3.03
CA MET A 182 8.49 13.79 -2.39
C MET A 182 8.79 12.72 -3.41
N LEU A 183 9.97 12.10 -3.34
CA LEU A 183 10.26 10.84 -4.03
C LEU A 183 9.99 9.66 -3.08
N TYR A 184 9.04 8.81 -3.44
CA TYR A 184 8.82 7.51 -2.82
C TYR A 184 9.52 6.44 -3.65
N ALA A 185 10.68 5.98 -3.17
CA ALA A 185 11.54 5.04 -3.86
C ALA A 185 11.75 3.80 -2.99
N ASN A 186 10.71 2.97 -2.91
CA ASN A 186 10.75 1.66 -2.30
C ASN A 186 11.10 0.63 -3.39
N ASP A 187 11.77 -0.46 -3.03
CA ASP A 187 12.14 -1.57 -3.90
C ASP A 187 12.65 -1.14 -5.29
N THR A 188 13.80 -0.47 -5.29
CA THR A 188 14.54 -0.16 -6.50
C THR A 188 16.04 -0.29 -6.24
N GLY A 189 16.79 -0.76 -7.25
CA GLY A 189 18.21 -1.02 -7.16
C GLY A 189 18.55 -2.44 -7.59
N ALA A 190 19.86 -2.71 -7.80
CA ALA A 190 20.36 -4.01 -8.20
C ALA A 190 20.64 -4.90 -6.99
#